data_1d247e97655e25b4fa197960217db57d
#
_entry.id   1d247e97655e25b4fa197960217db57d
#
_cell.length_a   1.000
_cell.length_b   1.000
_cell.length_c   1.000
_cell.angle_alpha   90.00
_cell.angle_beta   90.00
_cell.angle_gamma   90.00
#
_symmetry.space_group_name_H-M   'P 1'
#
loop_
_entity.id
_entity.type
_entity.pdbx_description
1 polymer ?
#
loop_
_entity_poly.entity_id
_entity_poly.type
_entity_poly.pdbx_seq_one_letter_code
_entity_poly.pdbx_strand_id
1 'polypeptide(L)'
;QSLPACWDLSKADPAGVYSYWDHLDYIIKLAEQNGIYIGMVTIWGSQVKAENINAQQAKAYGKFLANRYKNSPNIIWVMGGDIQGDIHPEVWESLATSIKSIDHNHLMTYHPRGRYTSAKWWSKAKWLDFHTFQSGHRKYGQRMGNKDYPIPDNTEEDNWMYVDSTWAYKPIKPVLDAEPSYEDIPKGLHDPNEERWQDYDVRRYAYWSVFAGSCGHTYGHNAIMQMLKPGYPTSYGSDGAEKPWYVALNDPGFNQMKHLKNLMLPLPYFERVPDQSIIAGENGERYNRLLATRGNDYLMVYNYNCVPMKLDLRKVSGSRKNVWWMDAANGQLEYIGAFDNKVITFAPQKATRGISDGVFIAIDASKDYLKKDQKMIEDQSLAGKKRDLNE
;
A
#
# COMPACT_ATOMS: atom_id res chain seq x y z
N GLN A 1 9.48 22.63 20.65
CA GLN A 1 10.85 23.04 20.31
C GLN A 1 11.31 22.18 19.16
N SER A 2 11.82 22.80 18.07
CA SER A 2 12.48 22.06 16.99
C SER A 2 13.81 21.50 17.48
N LEU A 3 14.11 20.25 17.13
CA LEU A 3 15.41 19.66 17.45
C LEU A 3 16.50 20.34 16.62
N PRO A 4 17.68 20.60 17.18
CA PRO A 4 18.83 21.06 16.42
C PRO A 4 19.17 20.05 15.34
N ALA A 5 19.40 20.53 14.11
CA ALA A 5 19.84 19.70 13.01
C ALA A 5 21.26 20.10 12.61
N CYS A 6 22.14 19.13 12.42
CA CYS A 6 23.44 19.38 11.83
C CYS A 6 23.30 19.36 10.32
N TRP A 7 23.24 20.54 9.69
CA TRP A 7 23.18 20.70 8.23
C TRP A 7 24.56 20.65 7.56
N ASP A 8 25.62 20.77 8.34
CA ASP A 8 26.98 20.61 7.86
C ASP A 8 27.41 19.15 8.02
N LEU A 9 27.26 18.40 6.93
CA LEU A 9 27.60 16.98 6.87
C LEU A 9 29.10 16.68 7.13
N SER A 10 29.95 17.69 7.20
CA SER A 10 31.37 17.54 7.54
C SER A 10 31.63 17.55 9.05
N LYS A 11 30.64 17.94 9.85
CA LYS A 11 30.74 18.03 11.31
C LYS A 11 30.03 16.86 11.99
N ALA A 12 30.62 16.37 13.05
CA ALA A 12 29.94 15.47 13.96
C ALA A 12 28.77 16.18 14.67
N ASP A 13 27.77 15.40 15.12
CA ASP A 13 26.72 15.93 15.97
C ASP A 13 27.36 16.59 17.21
N PRO A 14 26.86 17.74 17.67
CA PRO A 14 27.41 18.40 18.85
C PRO A 14 27.38 17.46 20.04
N ALA A 15 28.52 17.25 20.68
CA ALA A 15 28.62 16.36 21.83
C ALA A 15 27.67 16.80 22.95
N GLY A 16 26.86 15.88 23.46
CA GLY A 16 25.92 16.12 24.57
C GLY A 16 24.64 16.88 24.20
N VAL A 17 24.39 17.16 22.93
CA VAL A 17 23.15 17.79 22.47
C VAL A 17 22.37 16.77 21.66
N TYR A 18 21.12 16.48 22.07
CA TYR A 18 20.22 15.61 21.31
C TYR A 18 19.81 16.27 20.01
N SER A 19 20.29 15.74 18.90
CA SER A 19 20.13 16.28 17.56
C SER A 19 18.94 15.69 16.81
N TYR A 20 18.64 16.24 15.63
CA TYR A 20 17.70 15.63 14.68
C TYR A 20 18.10 14.20 14.30
N TRP A 21 19.39 13.96 14.10
CA TRP A 21 19.90 12.65 13.70
C TRP A 21 19.81 11.63 14.82
N ASP A 22 20.07 12.02 16.07
CA ASP A 22 19.87 11.17 17.25
C ASP A 22 18.41 10.76 17.38
N HIS A 23 17.48 11.68 17.09
CA HIS A 23 16.06 11.38 17.13
C HIS A 23 15.66 10.40 16.02
N LEU A 24 16.18 10.57 14.81
CA LEU A 24 15.92 9.64 13.70
C LEU A 24 16.49 8.25 13.99
N ASP A 25 17.72 8.17 14.54
CA ASP A 25 18.33 6.92 14.98
C ASP A 25 17.48 6.21 16.04
N TYR A 26 16.95 6.98 17.01
CA TYR A 26 16.05 6.44 18.03
C TYR A 26 14.77 5.85 17.43
N ILE A 27 14.13 6.56 16.47
CA ILE A 27 12.92 6.08 15.79
C ILE A 27 13.22 4.80 15.01
N ILE A 28 14.32 4.76 14.25
CA ILE A 28 14.72 3.59 13.47
C ILE A 28 14.95 2.38 14.39
N LYS A 29 15.66 2.60 15.50
CA LYS A 29 15.93 1.54 16.49
C LYS A 29 14.66 1.04 17.17
N LEU A 30 13.74 1.95 17.51
CA LEU A 30 12.45 1.58 18.10
C LEU A 30 11.59 0.77 17.11
N ALA A 31 11.59 1.15 15.84
CA ALA A 31 10.90 0.41 14.78
C ALA A 31 11.50 -1.00 14.60
N GLU A 32 12.83 -1.12 14.58
CA GLU A 32 13.54 -2.41 14.51
C GLU A 32 13.12 -3.33 15.66
N GLN A 33 13.10 -2.83 16.90
CA GLN A 33 12.70 -3.58 18.09
C GLN A 33 11.26 -4.10 18.03
N ASN A 34 10.41 -3.45 17.24
CA ASN A 34 9.01 -3.82 17.02
C ASN A 34 8.79 -4.57 15.69
N GLY A 35 9.85 -4.95 14.97
CA GLY A 35 9.74 -5.66 13.69
C GLY A 35 9.15 -4.81 12.55
N ILE A 36 9.28 -3.48 12.64
CA ILE A 36 8.74 -2.53 11.67
C ILE A 36 9.85 -2.04 10.75
N TYR A 37 9.62 -2.10 9.44
CA TYR A 37 10.46 -1.46 8.43
C TYR A 37 10.06 0.02 8.26
N ILE A 38 11.05 0.87 8.06
CA ILE A 38 10.87 2.30 7.79
C ILE A 38 11.11 2.57 6.31
N GLY A 39 10.10 3.04 5.60
CA GLY A 39 10.25 3.67 4.29
C GLY A 39 10.82 5.08 4.48
N MET A 40 12.13 5.23 4.29
CA MET A 40 12.82 6.50 4.52
C MET A 40 12.74 7.36 3.27
N VAL A 41 11.85 8.37 3.27
CA VAL A 41 11.82 9.41 2.25
C VAL A 41 13.02 10.33 2.48
N THR A 42 13.99 10.24 1.60
CA THR A 42 15.29 10.91 1.77
C THR A 42 15.22 12.42 1.62
N ILE A 43 14.48 12.90 0.62
CA ILE A 43 14.21 14.31 0.34
C ILE A 43 12.79 14.40 -0.18
N TRP A 44 12.01 15.34 0.33
CA TRP A 44 10.67 15.58 -0.19
C TRP A 44 10.72 16.32 -1.53
N GLY A 45 9.91 15.90 -2.48
CA GLY A 45 9.94 16.39 -3.86
C GLY A 45 9.83 17.90 -4.03
N SER A 46 9.13 18.61 -3.13
CA SER A 46 9.05 20.07 -3.17
C SER A 46 10.40 20.75 -3.00
N GLN A 47 11.34 20.15 -2.26
CA GLN A 47 12.70 20.71 -2.10
C GLN A 47 13.52 20.61 -3.39
N VAL A 48 13.34 19.53 -4.13
CA VAL A 48 13.98 19.36 -5.44
C VAL A 48 13.33 20.29 -6.47
N LYS A 49 12.01 20.39 -6.50
CA LYS A 49 11.29 21.30 -7.39
C LYS A 49 11.62 22.78 -7.17
N ALA A 50 11.90 23.15 -5.91
CA ALA A 50 12.33 24.50 -5.54
C ALA A 50 13.83 24.75 -5.74
N GLU A 51 14.56 23.77 -6.31
CA GLU A 51 16.02 23.83 -6.53
C GLU A 51 16.84 24.08 -5.25
N ASN A 52 16.29 23.74 -4.08
CA ASN A 52 16.99 23.87 -2.80
C ASN A 52 18.15 22.87 -2.66
N ILE A 53 18.23 21.89 -3.55
CA ILE A 53 19.29 20.90 -3.60
C ILE A 53 19.63 20.57 -5.06
N ASN A 54 20.91 20.61 -5.40
CA ASN A 54 21.44 20.20 -6.69
C ASN A 54 22.01 18.78 -6.66
N ALA A 55 22.39 18.24 -7.84
CA ALA A 55 22.92 16.88 -7.97
C ALA A 55 24.19 16.62 -7.15
N GLN A 56 25.09 17.60 -7.00
CA GLN A 56 26.31 17.46 -6.20
C GLN A 56 25.99 17.36 -4.71
N GLN A 57 25.09 18.20 -4.21
CA GLN A 57 24.62 18.15 -2.83
C GLN A 57 23.85 16.86 -2.55
N ALA A 58 22.98 16.42 -3.48
CA ALA A 58 22.26 15.16 -3.40
C ALA A 58 23.22 13.96 -3.31
N LYS A 59 24.29 13.96 -4.09
CA LYS A 59 25.35 12.93 -4.03
C LYS A 59 26.04 12.89 -2.66
N ALA A 60 26.40 14.05 -2.11
CA ALA A 60 27.04 14.12 -0.78
C ALA A 60 26.08 13.64 0.32
N TYR A 61 24.84 14.08 0.24
CA TYR A 61 23.78 13.69 1.19
C TYR A 61 23.48 12.19 1.13
N GLY A 62 23.36 11.62 -0.06
CA GLY A 62 23.15 10.18 -0.23
C GLY A 62 24.27 9.33 0.36
N LYS A 63 25.54 9.75 0.19
CA LYS A 63 26.67 9.08 0.84
C LYS A 63 26.61 9.17 2.36
N PHE A 64 26.22 10.33 2.89
CA PHE A 64 26.03 10.51 4.34
C PHE A 64 24.96 9.56 4.88
N LEU A 65 23.78 9.53 4.27
CA LEU A 65 22.68 8.65 4.69
C LEU A 65 23.07 7.18 4.63
N ALA A 66 23.67 6.75 3.52
CA ALA A 66 24.09 5.36 3.35
C ALA A 66 25.13 4.94 4.39
N ASN A 67 26.14 5.78 4.68
CA ASN A 67 27.12 5.46 5.71
C ASN A 67 26.51 5.38 7.11
N ARG A 68 25.50 6.22 7.42
CA ARG A 68 24.84 6.21 8.71
C ARG A 68 23.95 4.97 8.90
N TYR A 69 23.21 4.57 7.86
CA TYR A 69 22.10 3.62 8.00
C TYR A 69 22.28 2.27 7.31
N LYS A 70 23.36 2.02 6.56
CA LYS A 70 23.59 0.74 5.87
C LYS A 70 23.57 -0.51 6.75
N ASN A 71 23.76 -0.34 8.06
CA ASN A 71 23.74 -1.41 9.05
C ASN A 71 22.41 -1.50 9.83
N SER A 72 21.43 -0.63 9.55
CA SER A 72 20.10 -0.66 10.16
C SER A 72 19.20 -1.57 9.33
N PRO A 73 18.84 -2.79 9.80
CA PRO A 73 18.28 -3.84 8.92
C PRO A 73 16.87 -3.57 8.44
N ASN A 74 16.21 -2.53 8.97
CA ASN A 74 14.79 -2.25 8.79
C ASN A 74 14.51 -0.98 7.97
N ILE A 75 15.36 -0.64 7.00
CA ILE A 75 15.19 0.53 6.13
C ILE A 75 14.85 0.11 4.72
N ILE A 76 13.94 0.87 4.10
CA ILE A 76 13.69 0.89 2.66
C ILE A 76 13.90 2.32 2.19
N TRP A 77 14.80 2.53 1.23
CA TRP A 77 15.06 3.86 0.67
C TRP A 77 13.93 4.29 -0.26
N VAL A 78 13.39 5.48 -0.03
CA VAL A 78 12.33 6.06 -0.86
C VAL A 78 12.82 7.38 -1.44
N MET A 79 12.94 7.42 -2.76
CA MET A 79 13.18 8.64 -3.52
C MET A 79 11.86 9.33 -3.84
N GLY A 80 11.86 10.57 -4.27
CA GLY A 80 10.67 11.28 -4.71
C GLY A 80 9.92 11.98 -3.58
N GLY A 81 8.62 11.77 -3.49
CA GLY A 81 7.70 12.47 -2.58
C GLY A 81 6.86 13.48 -3.34
N ASP A 82 5.67 13.06 -3.82
CA ASP A 82 4.67 13.84 -4.56
C ASP A 82 5.21 14.62 -5.77
N ILE A 83 6.21 14.08 -6.45
CA ILE A 83 6.87 14.73 -7.59
C ILE A 83 6.97 13.79 -8.78
N GLN A 84 6.94 14.36 -9.96
CA GLN A 84 7.23 13.67 -11.21
C GLN A 84 8.73 13.38 -11.32
N GLY A 85 9.08 12.21 -11.86
CA GLY A 85 10.47 11.77 -11.94
C GLY A 85 11.31 12.50 -12.98
N ASP A 86 10.67 13.23 -13.89
CA ASP A 86 11.32 14.08 -14.92
C ASP A 86 11.62 15.51 -14.42
N ILE A 87 11.25 15.84 -13.19
CA ILE A 87 11.66 17.11 -12.57
C ILE A 87 13.01 16.91 -11.89
N HIS A 88 14.05 17.55 -12.42
CA HIS A 88 15.44 17.45 -11.98
C HIS A 88 15.91 15.99 -11.81
N PRO A 89 15.78 15.14 -12.85
CA PRO A 89 16.11 13.71 -12.76
C PRO A 89 17.56 13.44 -12.33
N GLU A 90 18.48 14.35 -12.65
CA GLU A 90 19.89 14.29 -12.25
C GLU A 90 20.09 14.35 -10.73
N VAL A 91 19.19 15.00 -10.00
CA VAL A 91 19.21 15.06 -8.53
C VAL A 91 18.85 13.69 -7.96
N TRP A 92 17.77 13.11 -8.46
CA TRP A 92 17.31 11.78 -8.03
C TRP A 92 18.31 10.69 -8.37
N GLU A 93 18.86 10.71 -9.58
CA GLU A 93 19.86 9.75 -10.04
C GLU A 93 21.14 9.84 -9.19
N SER A 94 21.61 11.07 -8.89
CA SER A 94 22.80 11.29 -8.05
C SER A 94 22.58 10.82 -6.62
N LEU A 95 21.41 11.08 -6.05
CA LEU A 95 21.04 10.64 -4.71
C LEU A 95 20.99 9.10 -4.63
N ALA A 96 20.18 8.48 -5.49
CA ALA A 96 19.95 7.04 -5.48
C ALA A 96 21.24 6.24 -5.78
N THR A 97 21.99 6.62 -6.80
CA THR A 97 23.24 5.93 -7.14
C THR A 97 24.31 6.09 -6.07
N SER A 98 24.37 7.26 -5.40
CA SER A 98 25.32 7.46 -4.30
C SER A 98 24.97 6.62 -3.06
N ILE A 99 23.69 6.44 -2.74
CA ILE A 99 23.27 5.51 -1.70
C ILE A 99 23.64 4.08 -2.09
N LYS A 100 23.23 3.62 -3.27
CA LYS A 100 23.50 2.25 -3.75
C LYS A 100 25.00 1.95 -3.91
N SER A 101 25.86 2.95 -4.07
CA SER A 101 27.33 2.75 -4.13
C SER A 101 27.94 2.35 -2.78
N ILE A 102 27.21 2.50 -1.67
CA ILE A 102 27.65 2.21 -0.30
C ILE A 102 26.78 1.15 0.33
N ASP A 103 25.49 1.26 0.12
CA ASP A 103 24.46 0.35 0.66
C ASP A 103 23.89 -0.49 -0.48
N HIS A 104 24.33 -1.75 -0.54
CA HIS A 104 23.91 -2.71 -1.56
C HIS A 104 22.75 -3.61 -1.11
N ASN A 105 22.37 -3.55 0.18
CA ASN A 105 21.46 -4.52 0.78
C ASN A 105 20.02 -4.03 0.86
N HIS A 106 19.80 -2.74 1.12
CA HIS A 106 18.45 -2.21 1.31
C HIS A 106 17.74 -1.99 -0.02
N LEU A 107 16.46 -2.31 -0.02
CA LEU A 107 15.58 -2.04 -1.15
C LEU A 107 15.41 -0.53 -1.34
N MET A 108 15.20 -0.13 -2.60
CA MET A 108 14.99 1.25 -2.98
C MET A 108 13.83 1.38 -3.97
N THR A 109 13.02 2.41 -3.77
CA THR A 109 11.90 2.77 -4.63
C THR A 109 11.82 4.27 -4.87
N TYR A 110 10.83 4.69 -5.65
CA TYR A 110 10.54 6.09 -5.95
C TYR A 110 9.05 6.37 -5.73
N HIS A 111 8.71 7.26 -4.82
CA HIS A 111 7.34 7.72 -4.56
C HIS A 111 6.97 8.83 -5.56
N PRO A 112 6.11 8.55 -6.54
CA PRO A 112 5.75 9.53 -7.58
C PRO A 112 4.68 10.51 -7.07
N ARG A 113 4.37 11.50 -7.88
CA ARG A 113 3.20 12.34 -7.70
C ARG A 113 1.92 11.51 -7.85
N GLY A 114 0.84 11.97 -7.19
CA GLY A 114 -0.48 11.39 -7.31
C GLY A 114 -0.90 11.07 -8.73
N ARG A 115 -1.49 9.88 -8.93
CA ARG A 115 -1.98 9.34 -10.20
C ARG A 115 -0.87 8.98 -11.21
N TYR A 116 0.33 8.69 -10.71
CA TYR A 116 1.46 8.19 -11.50
C TYR A 116 2.04 6.92 -10.91
N THR A 117 2.66 6.13 -11.78
CA THR A 117 3.58 5.06 -11.39
C THR A 117 5.02 5.50 -11.59
N SER A 118 5.91 5.10 -10.68
CA SER A 118 7.36 5.32 -10.81
C SER A 118 7.95 4.70 -12.08
N ALA A 119 7.30 3.66 -12.61
CA ALA A 119 7.73 2.96 -13.81
C ALA A 119 7.79 3.86 -15.05
N LYS A 120 6.98 4.91 -15.08
CA LYS A 120 6.97 5.90 -16.18
C LYS A 120 8.34 6.51 -16.41
N TRP A 121 9.12 6.76 -15.37
CA TRP A 121 10.44 7.40 -15.47
C TRP A 121 11.59 6.46 -15.15
N TRP A 122 11.37 5.51 -14.23
CA TRP A 122 12.45 4.73 -13.61
C TRP A 122 12.41 3.23 -13.90
N SER A 123 11.62 2.77 -14.88
CA SER A 123 11.52 1.35 -15.21
C SER A 123 12.87 0.68 -15.51
N LYS A 124 13.79 1.41 -16.14
CA LYS A 124 15.15 0.95 -16.49
C LYS A 124 16.23 1.33 -15.48
N ALA A 125 15.89 2.07 -14.43
CA ALA A 125 16.86 2.47 -13.41
C ALA A 125 17.36 1.24 -12.64
N LYS A 126 18.68 1.07 -12.59
CA LYS A 126 19.32 -0.07 -11.92
C LYS A 126 19.25 0.02 -10.40
N TRP A 127 19.12 1.22 -9.87
CA TRP A 127 19.02 1.46 -8.44
C TRP A 127 17.61 1.18 -7.88
N LEU A 128 16.57 1.17 -8.73
CA LEU A 128 15.19 0.95 -8.30
C LEU A 128 14.89 -0.55 -8.25
N ASP A 129 14.56 -1.06 -7.07
CA ASP A 129 14.29 -2.49 -6.84
C ASP A 129 12.82 -2.86 -7.09
N PHE A 130 11.88 -1.97 -6.73
CA PHE A 130 10.46 -2.16 -6.96
C PHE A 130 9.78 -0.84 -7.30
N HIS A 131 8.65 -0.92 -8.00
CA HIS A 131 7.85 0.24 -8.35
C HIS A 131 6.86 0.60 -7.26
N THR A 132 6.59 1.90 -7.14
CA THR A 132 5.42 2.38 -6.40
C THR A 132 4.55 3.24 -7.31
N PHE A 133 3.29 3.32 -6.96
CA PHE A 133 2.37 4.30 -7.53
C PHE A 133 1.59 4.97 -6.40
N GLN A 134 1.01 6.11 -6.71
CA GLN A 134 0.09 6.83 -5.84
C GLN A 134 -1.26 6.90 -6.55
N SER A 135 -2.22 6.09 -6.11
CA SER A 135 -3.57 6.09 -6.70
C SER A 135 -4.37 7.33 -6.32
N GLY A 136 -4.06 7.91 -5.18
CA GLY A 136 -4.58 9.20 -4.75
C GLY A 136 -5.94 9.13 -4.07
N HIS A 137 -6.59 10.30 -3.92
CA HIS A 137 -7.70 10.50 -2.98
C HIS A 137 -9.01 10.89 -3.66
N ARG A 138 -9.19 10.60 -4.96
CA ARG A 138 -10.36 11.03 -5.72
C ARG A 138 -11.37 9.93 -5.90
N LYS A 139 -12.65 10.30 -5.79
CA LYS A 139 -13.77 9.45 -6.18
C LYS A 139 -14.07 9.57 -7.67
N TYR A 140 -14.83 8.62 -8.21
CA TYR A 140 -15.32 8.69 -9.58
C TYR A 140 -16.01 10.02 -9.86
N GLY A 141 -15.66 10.59 -11.00
CA GLY A 141 -16.21 11.88 -11.45
C GLY A 141 -15.58 13.12 -10.83
N GLN A 142 -14.67 12.98 -9.87
CA GLN A 142 -13.89 14.11 -9.37
C GLN A 142 -12.70 14.41 -10.27
N ARG A 143 -12.70 15.58 -10.89
CA ARG A 143 -11.56 16.13 -11.65
C ARG A 143 -11.06 17.39 -10.98
N MET A 144 -9.76 17.47 -10.72
CA MET A 144 -9.14 18.69 -10.22
C MET A 144 -8.55 19.50 -11.38
N GLY A 145 -9.42 20.15 -12.15
CA GLY A 145 -9.05 21.15 -13.13
C GLY A 145 -7.89 20.78 -14.08
N ASN A 146 -7.34 21.79 -14.76
CA ASN A 146 -6.24 21.65 -15.76
C ASN A 146 -4.88 21.19 -15.18
N LYS A 147 -4.79 20.94 -13.89
CA LYS A 147 -3.58 20.45 -13.24
C LYS A 147 -3.51 18.92 -13.19
N ASP A 148 -4.60 18.25 -13.57
CA ASP A 148 -4.58 16.81 -13.69
C ASP A 148 -3.90 16.43 -14.99
N TYR A 149 -2.78 15.76 -14.87
CA TYR A 149 -2.18 15.13 -16.01
C TYR A 149 -3.16 14.13 -16.62
N PRO A 150 -3.20 14.05 -17.96
CA PRO A 150 -3.96 13.02 -18.63
C PRO A 150 -3.31 11.68 -18.36
N ILE A 151 -3.69 11.04 -17.25
CA ILE A 151 -3.65 9.60 -17.20
C ILE A 151 -4.84 9.16 -18.05
N PRO A 152 -4.67 8.11 -18.86
CA PRO A 152 -5.74 7.62 -19.71
C PRO A 152 -7.05 7.53 -18.93
N ASP A 153 -8.09 7.97 -19.54
CA ASP A 153 -9.44 8.12 -19.03
C ASP A 153 -9.81 7.05 -17.99
N ASN A 154 -10.27 7.47 -16.82
CA ASN A 154 -10.95 6.70 -15.77
C ASN A 154 -10.12 6.07 -14.65
N THR A 155 -9.14 6.75 -14.13
CA THR A 155 -8.37 6.26 -12.99
C THR A 155 -8.75 6.90 -11.67
N GLU A 156 -9.96 7.46 -11.53
CA GLU A 156 -10.31 8.16 -10.29
C GLU A 156 -10.19 7.25 -9.07
N GLU A 157 -10.82 6.07 -9.11
CA GLU A 157 -10.75 5.09 -8.01
C GLU A 157 -10.16 3.74 -8.43
N ASP A 158 -9.96 3.49 -9.73
CA ASP A 158 -9.53 2.20 -10.27
C ASP A 158 -8.03 1.96 -10.06
N ASN A 159 -7.58 1.84 -8.80
CA ASN A 159 -6.16 1.70 -8.48
C ASN A 159 -5.52 0.43 -9.07
N TRP A 160 -6.31 -0.60 -9.39
CA TRP A 160 -5.87 -1.80 -10.11
C TRP A 160 -5.28 -1.48 -11.49
N MET A 161 -5.73 -0.40 -12.15
CA MET A 161 -5.20 0.01 -13.46
C MET A 161 -3.75 0.48 -13.39
N TYR A 162 -3.32 1.04 -12.25
CA TYR A 162 -1.92 1.42 -12.05
C TYR A 162 -1.03 0.18 -11.96
N VAL A 163 -1.52 -0.90 -11.37
CA VAL A 163 -0.82 -2.18 -11.32
C VAL A 163 -0.65 -2.73 -12.74
N ASP A 164 -1.75 -2.83 -13.51
CA ASP A 164 -1.72 -3.32 -14.88
C ASP A 164 -0.78 -2.49 -15.76
N SER A 165 -0.87 -1.16 -15.70
CA SER A 165 0.00 -0.27 -16.47
C SER A 165 1.46 -0.39 -16.07
N THR A 166 1.75 -0.61 -14.77
CA THR A 166 3.12 -0.78 -14.30
C THR A 166 3.72 -2.10 -14.79
N TRP A 167 2.94 -3.17 -14.86
CA TRP A 167 3.38 -4.47 -15.37
C TRP A 167 3.70 -4.46 -16.88
N ALA A 168 3.17 -3.50 -17.62
CA ALA A 168 3.51 -3.30 -19.03
C ALA A 168 4.97 -2.84 -19.23
N TYR A 169 5.58 -2.20 -18.24
CA TYR A 169 6.99 -1.77 -18.31
C TYR A 169 7.96 -2.95 -18.13
N LYS A 170 9.11 -2.85 -18.80
CA LYS A 170 10.15 -3.88 -18.74
C LYS A 170 11.48 -3.30 -18.26
N PRO A 171 12.26 -4.03 -17.43
CA PRO A 171 11.93 -5.34 -16.86
C PRO A 171 10.76 -5.24 -15.88
N ILE A 172 10.01 -6.34 -15.70
CA ILE A 172 8.96 -6.41 -14.67
C ILE A 172 9.64 -6.37 -13.30
N LYS A 173 9.14 -5.49 -12.43
CA LYS A 173 9.55 -5.38 -11.03
C LYS A 173 8.30 -5.46 -10.15
N PRO A 174 8.42 -5.86 -8.88
CA PRO A 174 7.30 -5.76 -7.94
C PRO A 174 6.72 -4.35 -7.91
N VAL A 175 5.43 -4.22 -7.61
CA VAL A 175 4.73 -2.94 -7.55
C VAL A 175 3.92 -2.83 -6.27
N LEU A 176 3.88 -1.63 -5.68
CA LEU A 176 3.18 -1.33 -4.45
C LEU A 176 2.34 -0.05 -4.61
N ASP A 177 1.07 -0.06 -4.17
CA ASP A 177 0.32 1.18 -3.96
C ASP A 177 0.84 1.86 -2.69
N ALA A 178 1.64 2.90 -2.86
CA ALA A 178 2.32 3.56 -1.76
C ALA A 178 1.49 4.69 -1.14
N GLU A 179 0.47 5.16 -1.87
CA GLU A 179 -0.45 6.18 -1.37
C GLU A 179 -1.83 6.05 -2.03
N PRO A 180 -2.66 5.14 -1.53
CA PRO A 180 -4.09 5.10 -1.84
C PRO A 180 -4.85 6.17 -1.08
N SER A 181 -6.17 6.21 -1.22
CA SER A 181 -7.01 7.06 -0.37
C SER A 181 -6.83 6.71 1.11
N TYR A 182 -6.72 7.75 1.96
CA TYR A 182 -6.60 7.58 3.39
C TYR A 182 -7.96 7.52 4.07
N GLU A 183 -8.09 6.71 5.10
CA GLU A 183 -9.29 6.72 5.96
C GLU A 183 -9.45 8.08 6.62
N ASP A 184 -10.69 8.55 6.70
CA ASP A 184 -11.08 9.81 7.34
C ASP A 184 -10.52 11.09 6.68
N ILE A 185 -10.07 11.03 5.42
CA ILE A 185 -9.76 12.23 4.63
C ILE A 185 -10.92 12.56 3.68
N PRO A 186 -11.24 13.85 3.42
CA PRO A 186 -12.27 14.21 2.45
C PRO A 186 -11.99 13.63 1.06
N LYS A 187 -13.02 13.12 0.38
CA LYS A 187 -12.93 12.65 -1.00
C LYS A 187 -12.51 13.79 -1.92
N GLY A 188 -11.40 13.64 -2.62
CA GLY A 188 -10.78 14.70 -3.41
C GLY A 188 -9.74 15.53 -2.68
N LEU A 189 -9.52 15.27 -1.39
CA LEU A 189 -8.46 15.79 -0.53
C LEU A 189 -8.74 17.17 0.10
N HIS A 190 -9.29 18.12 -0.64
CA HIS A 190 -9.24 19.55 -0.24
C HIS A 190 -10.60 20.19 0.05
N ASP A 191 -11.70 19.51 -0.17
CA ASP A 191 -13.04 20.04 0.14
C ASP A 191 -13.57 19.42 1.45
N PRO A 192 -13.64 20.16 2.54
CA PRO A 192 -14.11 19.66 3.83
C PRO A 192 -15.61 19.30 3.84
N ASN A 193 -16.36 19.75 2.84
CA ASN A 193 -17.79 19.41 2.70
C ASN A 193 -18.03 18.09 1.97
N GLU A 194 -17.00 17.52 1.35
CA GLU A 194 -17.07 16.19 0.75
C GLU A 194 -17.13 15.10 1.82
N GLU A 195 -17.81 14.00 1.48
CA GLU A 195 -17.78 12.81 2.31
C GLU A 195 -16.34 12.34 2.53
N ARG A 196 -16.08 11.71 3.65
CA ARG A 196 -14.78 11.14 3.98
C ARG A 196 -14.68 9.70 3.53
N TRP A 197 -13.46 9.29 3.16
CA TRP A 197 -13.16 7.89 2.87
C TRP A 197 -13.37 7.04 4.12
N GLN A 198 -14.10 5.94 3.97
CA GLN A 198 -14.48 5.03 5.05
C GLN A 198 -13.63 3.76 5.01
N ASP A 199 -13.75 2.93 6.05
CA ASP A 199 -13.06 1.64 6.18
C ASP A 199 -13.29 0.72 4.97
N TYR A 200 -14.50 0.64 4.45
CA TYR A 200 -14.83 -0.17 3.28
C TYR A 200 -14.18 0.36 1.98
N ASP A 201 -13.94 1.65 1.89
CA ASP A 201 -13.27 2.25 0.74
C ASP A 201 -11.78 1.91 0.74
N VAL A 202 -11.09 2.15 1.87
CA VAL A 202 -9.65 1.84 1.99
C VAL A 202 -9.40 0.33 1.90
N ARG A 203 -10.33 -0.49 2.38
CA ARG A 203 -10.29 -1.94 2.21
C ARG A 203 -10.40 -2.33 0.73
N ARG A 204 -11.34 -1.75 -0.03
CA ARG A 204 -11.48 -1.97 -1.47
C ARG A 204 -10.18 -1.66 -2.21
N TYR A 205 -9.54 -0.53 -1.93
CA TYR A 205 -8.25 -0.18 -2.53
C TYR A 205 -7.18 -1.24 -2.28
N ALA A 206 -7.12 -1.76 -1.05
CA ALA A 206 -6.15 -2.78 -0.69
C ALA A 206 -6.37 -4.08 -1.49
N TYR A 207 -7.61 -4.58 -1.53
CA TYR A 207 -7.93 -5.80 -2.28
C TYR A 207 -7.77 -5.59 -3.79
N TRP A 208 -8.20 -4.47 -4.33
CA TRP A 208 -8.07 -4.20 -5.76
C TRP A 208 -6.61 -4.18 -6.20
N SER A 209 -5.73 -3.44 -5.52
CA SER A 209 -4.32 -3.39 -5.90
C SER A 209 -3.64 -4.75 -5.75
N VAL A 210 -3.84 -5.44 -4.63
CA VAL A 210 -3.19 -6.74 -4.38
C VAL A 210 -3.69 -7.81 -5.35
N PHE A 211 -4.98 -7.89 -5.63
CA PHE A 211 -5.55 -8.88 -6.55
C PHE A 211 -5.19 -8.59 -8.02
N ALA A 212 -4.95 -7.33 -8.37
CA ALA A 212 -4.39 -6.96 -9.67
C ALA A 212 -2.91 -7.33 -9.84
N GLY A 213 -2.21 -7.74 -8.78
CA GLY A 213 -0.82 -8.20 -8.86
C GLY A 213 0.19 -7.37 -8.06
N SER A 214 -0.26 -6.39 -7.28
CA SER A 214 0.62 -5.65 -6.38
C SER A 214 1.24 -6.60 -5.34
N CYS A 215 2.49 -6.32 -4.96
CA CYS A 215 3.20 -7.09 -3.95
C CYS A 215 2.78 -6.72 -2.51
N GLY A 216 1.95 -5.69 -2.35
CA GLY A 216 1.45 -5.24 -1.08
C GLY A 216 0.60 -3.98 -1.24
N HIS A 217 0.26 -3.36 -0.12
CA HIS A 217 -0.58 -2.18 -0.05
C HIS A 217 -0.20 -1.33 1.15
N THR A 218 -0.30 -0.02 1.01
CA THR A 218 -0.07 0.92 2.10
C THR A 218 -1.41 1.46 2.59
N TYR A 219 -1.65 1.38 3.88
CA TYR A 219 -2.79 2.03 4.51
C TYR A 219 -2.38 3.40 5.06
N GLY A 220 -3.24 4.38 4.89
CA GLY A 220 -3.09 5.71 5.47
C GLY A 220 -4.34 6.15 6.23
N HIS A 221 -4.16 7.03 7.21
CA HIS A 221 -5.25 7.64 7.96
C HIS A 221 -4.98 9.14 8.16
N ASN A 222 -5.99 9.97 7.94
CA ASN A 222 -5.88 11.44 7.99
C ASN A 222 -5.31 11.96 9.32
N ALA A 223 -5.85 11.52 10.43
CA ALA A 223 -5.40 11.97 11.76
C ALA A 223 -3.98 11.50 12.10
N ILE A 224 -3.59 10.30 11.63
CA ILE A 224 -2.24 9.74 11.86
C ILE A 224 -1.22 10.47 11.01
N MET A 225 -1.52 10.70 9.72
CA MET A 225 -0.66 11.47 8.82
C MET A 225 -0.36 12.86 9.37
N GLN A 226 -1.37 13.53 9.92
CA GLN A 226 -1.23 14.87 10.51
C GLN A 226 -0.69 14.86 11.93
N MET A 227 -0.56 13.71 12.57
CA MET A 227 -0.22 13.57 13.98
C MET A 227 -1.08 14.49 14.88
N LEU A 228 -2.39 14.60 14.51
CA LEU A 228 -3.32 15.51 15.17
C LEU A 228 -3.36 15.26 16.67
N LYS A 229 -3.14 16.31 17.43
CA LYS A 229 -3.20 16.32 18.89
C LYS A 229 -4.02 17.52 19.36
N PRO A 230 -4.91 17.38 20.35
CA PRO A 230 -5.68 18.49 20.90
C PRO A 230 -4.78 19.67 21.29
N GLY A 231 -5.19 20.88 20.91
CA GLY A 231 -4.45 22.12 21.20
C GLY A 231 -3.29 22.43 20.24
N TYR A 232 -3.03 21.57 19.24
CA TYR A 232 -2.06 21.86 18.19
C TYR A 232 -2.79 22.10 16.85
N PRO A 233 -2.38 23.13 16.09
CA PRO A 233 -2.96 23.38 14.78
C PRO A 233 -2.65 22.20 13.82
N THR A 234 -3.63 21.86 12.99
CA THR A 234 -3.38 20.95 11.87
C THR A 234 -2.56 21.66 10.81
N SER A 235 -1.60 20.97 10.21
CA SER A 235 -0.78 21.54 9.13
C SER A 235 -1.51 21.66 7.80
N TYR A 236 -2.68 21.02 7.66
CA TYR A 236 -3.48 20.95 6.45
C TYR A 236 -4.90 21.46 6.74
N GLY A 237 -5.11 22.75 6.62
CA GLY A 237 -6.32 23.47 7.00
C GLY A 237 -7.66 22.81 6.63
N SER A 238 -7.98 22.68 5.33
CA SER A 238 -9.25 22.12 4.83
C SER A 238 -9.35 20.59 4.96
N ASP A 239 -8.23 19.90 5.02
CA ASP A 239 -8.18 18.45 5.12
C ASP A 239 -8.26 17.99 6.58
N GLY A 240 -8.62 18.91 7.50
CA GLY A 240 -8.56 18.76 8.94
C GLY A 240 -9.04 17.41 9.44
N ALA A 241 -8.19 16.74 10.19
CA ALA A 241 -8.58 15.54 10.91
C ALA A 241 -9.53 15.93 12.05
N GLU A 242 -10.54 15.11 12.29
CA GLU A 242 -11.60 15.40 13.28
C GLU A 242 -11.30 14.77 14.64
N LYS A 243 -10.36 13.82 14.70
CA LYS A 243 -10.02 13.08 15.91
C LYS A 243 -8.51 13.06 16.14
N PRO A 244 -8.04 12.95 17.39
CA PRO A 244 -6.62 12.78 17.68
C PRO A 244 -6.06 11.49 17.09
N TRP A 245 -4.77 11.49 16.69
CA TRP A 245 -4.11 10.35 16.07
C TRP A 245 -4.17 9.07 16.90
N TYR A 246 -4.08 9.17 18.23
CA TYR A 246 -4.12 8.01 19.12
C TYR A 246 -5.53 7.38 19.24
N VAL A 247 -6.58 8.14 18.95
CA VAL A 247 -7.95 7.62 18.80
C VAL A 247 -8.10 6.89 17.47
N ALA A 248 -7.55 7.48 16.41
CA ALA A 248 -7.58 6.94 15.06
C ALA A 248 -6.86 5.59 14.90
N LEU A 249 -5.94 5.23 15.81
CA LEU A 249 -5.33 3.89 15.85
C LEU A 249 -6.34 2.75 16.04
N ASN A 250 -7.56 3.04 16.48
CA ASN A 250 -8.63 2.05 16.66
C ASN A 250 -9.67 2.08 15.55
N ASP A 251 -9.48 2.89 14.51
CA ASP A 251 -10.41 2.97 13.40
C ASP A 251 -10.44 1.66 12.59
N PRO A 252 -11.61 1.31 12.04
CA PRO A 252 -11.83 -0.04 11.52
C PRO A 252 -10.97 -0.38 10.30
N GLY A 253 -10.67 0.58 9.42
CA GLY A 253 -9.88 0.31 8.21
C GLY A 253 -8.49 -0.23 8.53
N PHE A 254 -7.80 0.33 9.53
CA PHE A 254 -6.53 -0.21 10.00
C PHE A 254 -6.64 -1.68 10.44
N ASN A 255 -7.65 -1.96 11.27
CA ASN A 255 -7.83 -3.31 11.80
C ASN A 255 -8.22 -4.33 10.75
N GLN A 256 -8.80 -3.90 9.63
CA GLN A 256 -9.23 -4.77 8.54
C GLN A 256 -8.08 -5.17 7.59
N MET A 257 -7.00 -4.40 7.53
CA MET A 257 -5.83 -4.72 6.69
C MET A 257 -5.20 -6.07 7.04
N LYS A 258 -5.28 -6.50 8.30
CA LYS A 258 -4.80 -7.81 8.74
C LYS A 258 -5.48 -8.98 8.03
N HIS A 259 -6.76 -8.83 7.63
CA HIS A 259 -7.51 -9.92 7.00
C HIS A 259 -6.98 -10.22 5.60
N LEU A 260 -6.60 -9.20 4.83
CA LEU A 260 -5.93 -9.39 3.54
C LEU A 260 -4.57 -10.09 3.72
N LYS A 261 -3.76 -9.64 4.68
CA LYS A 261 -2.47 -10.28 5.00
C LYS A 261 -2.66 -11.75 5.38
N ASN A 262 -3.60 -12.03 6.29
CA ASN A 262 -3.86 -13.38 6.78
C ASN A 262 -4.43 -14.30 5.69
N LEU A 263 -5.14 -13.77 4.70
CA LEU A 263 -5.58 -14.52 3.52
C LEU A 263 -4.41 -14.93 2.64
N MET A 264 -3.42 -14.05 2.46
CA MET A 264 -2.31 -14.28 1.53
C MET A 264 -1.22 -15.20 2.10
N LEU A 265 -0.93 -15.12 3.41
CA LEU A 265 0.21 -15.83 4.02
C LEU A 265 0.14 -17.36 3.98
N PRO A 266 -1.02 -18.03 4.13
CA PRO A 266 -1.12 -19.49 4.07
C PRO A 266 -0.93 -20.06 2.66
N LEU A 267 -1.10 -19.25 1.63
CA LEU A 267 -1.05 -19.65 0.23
C LEU A 267 0.37 -19.51 -0.34
N PRO A 268 0.73 -20.28 -1.38
CA PRO A 268 2.01 -20.08 -2.09
C PRO A 268 2.10 -18.72 -2.76
N TYR A 269 2.47 -17.70 -1.98
CA TYR A 269 2.39 -16.30 -2.37
C TYR A 269 3.22 -15.95 -3.61
N PHE A 270 4.44 -16.52 -3.74
CA PHE A 270 5.35 -16.21 -4.84
C PHE A 270 4.94 -16.83 -6.19
N GLU A 271 3.97 -17.74 -6.18
CA GLU A 271 3.37 -18.28 -7.41
C GLU A 271 2.20 -17.44 -7.90
N ARG A 272 1.77 -16.47 -7.11
CA ARG A 272 0.58 -15.69 -7.37
C ARG A 272 0.74 -14.76 -8.57
N VAL A 273 -0.21 -14.86 -9.48
CA VAL A 273 -0.34 -13.98 -10.65
C VAL A 273 -1.76 -13.44 -10.77
N PRO A 274 -1.97 -12.20 -11.22
CA PRO A 274 -3.29 -11.73 -11.60
C PRO A 274 -3.77 -12.51 -12.84
N ASP A 275 -5.03 -12.96 -12.83
CA ASP A 275 -5.59 -13.70 -13.95
C ASP A 275 -7.10 -13.43 -14.10
N GLN A 276 -7.44 -12.42 -14.89
CA GLN A 276 -8.83 -12.05 -15.14
C GLN A 276 -9.58 -13.07 -16.01
N SER A 277 -8.89 -14.02 -16.66
CA SER A 277 -9.51 -15.10 -17.42
C SER A 277 -10.23 -16.16 -16.57
N ILE A 278 -10.11 -16.07 -15.24
CA ILE A 278 -10.92 -16.82 -14.28
C ILE A 278 -12.38 -16.41 -14.37
N ILE A 279 -12.66 -15.15 -14.71
CA ILE A 279 -14.01 -14.62 -14.87
C ILE A 279 -14.52 -15.02 -16.24
N ALA A 280 -15.45 -16.00 -16.29
CA ALA A 280 -15.92 -16.65 -17.51
C ALA A 280 -17.09 -15.91 -18.19
N GLY A 281 -17.40 -14.71 -17.77
CA GLY A 281 -18.44 -13.84 -18.32
C GLY A 281 -17.93 -12.42 -18.50
N GLU A 282 -18.84 -11.48 -18.67
CA GLU A 282 -18.51 -10.08 -18.61
C GLU A 282 -18.01 -9.74 -17.21
N ASN A 283 -16.88 -9.04 -17.16
CA ASN A 283 -16.39 -8.46 -15.91
C ASN A 283 -17.03 -7.07 -15.75
N GLY A 284 -17.54 -6.77 -14.58
CA GLY A 284 -18.15 -5.48 -14.29
C GLY A 284 -17.12 -4.34 -14.31
N GLU A 285 -17.65 -3.13 -14.21
CA GLU A 285 -16.87 -1.88 -14.11
C GLU A 285 -17.03 -1.25 -12.74
N ARG A 286 -16.11 -0.39 -12.37
CA ARG A 286 -16.13 0.35 -11.11
C ARG A 286 -16.36 -0.59 -9.91
N TYR A 287 -17.29 -0.28 -9.04
CA TYR A 287 -17.59 -1.07 -7.83
C TYR A 287 -18.12 -2.50 -8.11
N ASN A 288 -18.53 -2.81 -9.33
CA ASN A 288 -18.96 -4.15 -9.74
C ASN A 288 -17.82 -4.95 -10.39
N ARG A 289 -16.64 -4.34 -10.58
CA ARG A 289 -15.51 -5.05 -11.16
C ARG A 289 -14.99 -6.11 -10.21
N LEU A 290 -14.81 -7.30 -10.75
CA LEU A 290 -14.21 -8.43 -10.06
C LEU A 290 -12.70 -8.42 -10.31
N LEU A 291 -11.90 -8.64 -9.28
CA LEU A 291 -10.45 -8.79 -9.39
C LEU A 291 -10.06 -10.21 -9.03
N ALA A 292 -9.42 -10.89 -9.97
CA ALA A 292 -9.06 -12.29 -9.85
C ALA A 292 -7.53 -12.50 -9.86
N THR A 293 -7.06 -13.36 -8.98
CA THR A 293 -5.67 -13.77 -8.87
C THR A 293 -5.58 -15.27 -8.58
N ARG A 294 -4.48 -15.91 -8.95
CA ARG A 294 -4.26 -17.34 -8.69
C ARG A 294 -2.80 -17.72 -8.50
N GLY A 295 -2.56 -18.84 -7.84
CA GLY A 295 -1.37 -19.66 -7.94
C GLY A 295 -1.60 -20.83 -8.90
N ASN A 296 -0.83 -21.90 -8.71
CA ASN A 296 -0.98 -23.13 -9.50
C ASN A 296 -2.18 -23.98 -9.06
N ASP A 297 -2.51 -23.97 -7.78
CA ASP A 297 -3.50 -24.84 -7.14
C ASP A 297 -4.56 -24.10 -6.32
N TYR A 298 -4.61 -22.79 -6.41
CA TYR A 298 -5.66 -21.95 -5.81
C TYR A 298 -6.00 -20.77 -6.73
N LEU A 299 -7.24 -20.30 -6.63
CA LEU A 299 -7.68 -19.01 -7.18
C LEU A 299 -8.50 -18.24 -6.16
N MET A 300 -8.48 -16.93 -6.28
CA MET A 300 -9.24 -16.02 -5.47
C MET A 300 -9.85 -14.92 -6.32
N VAL A 301 -11.08 -14.51 -5.99
CA VAL A 301 -11.78 -13.41 -6.67
C VAL A 301 -12.35 -12.47 -5.63
N TYR A 302 -11.89 -11.23 -5.61
CA TYR A 302 -12.46 -10.17 -4.79
C TYR A 302 -13.69 -9.57 -5.46
N ASN A 303 -14.75 -9.38 -4.68
CA ASN A 303 -16.06 -8.91 -5.10
C ASN A 303 -16.60 -7.88 -4.12
N TYR A 304 -16.48 -6.61 -4.47
CA TYR A 304 -16.83 -5.50 -3.59
C TYR A 304 -18.35 -5.38 -3.35
N ASN A 305 -19.15 -5.50 -4.39
CA ASN A 305 -20.61 -5.33 -4.30
C ASN A 305 -21.39 -6.65 -4.16
N CYS A 306 -20.70 -7.78 -3.92
CA CYS A 306 -21.34 -9.11 -3.87
C CYS A 306 -22.25 -9.40 -5.08
N VAL A 307 -21.76 -9.05 -6.28
CA VAL A 307 -22.49 -9.36 -7.52
C VAL A 307 -22.34 -10.85 -7.87
N PRO A 308 -23.31 -11.48 -8.55
CA PRO A 308 -23.13 -12.84 -9.07
C PRO A 308 -21.91 -12.95 -9.97
N MET A 309 -21.15 -14.04 -9.84
CA MET A 309 -19.91 -14.31 -10.58
C MET A 309 -20.01 -15.59 -11.36
N LYS A 310 -19.51 -15.59 -12.59
CA LYS A 310 -19.30 -16.81 -13.37
C LYS A 310 -17.80 -17.08 -13.43
N LEU A 311 -17.34 -18.20 -12.86
CA LEU A 311 -15.94 -18.47 -12.60
C LEU A 311 -15.48 -19.77 -13.23
N ASP A 312 -14.31 -19.77 -13.87
CA ASP A 312 -13.70 -20.94 -14.46
C ASP A 312 -12.69 -21.59 -13.48
N LEU A 313 -13.13 -22.62 -12.77
CA LEU A 313 -12.30 -23.35 -11.82
C LEU A 313 -11.21 -24.21 -12.49
N ARG A 314 -11.25 -24.39 -13.82
CA ARG A 314 -10.24 -25.15 -14.57
C ARG A 314 -8.89 -24.43 -14.68
N LYS A 315 -8.84 -23.17 -14.27
CA LYS A 315 -7.61 -22.34 -14.29
C LYS A 315 -6.56 -22.77 -13.28
N VAL A 316 -6.89 -23.65 -12.34
CA VAL A 316 -5.99 -24.18 -11.32
C VAL A 316 -6.08 -25.70 -11.25
N SER A 317 -5.05 -26.36 -10.68
CA SER A 317 -4.90 -27.80 -10.63
C SER A 317 -6.04 -28.51 -9.88
N GLY A 318 -6.10 -29.83 -10.03
CA GLY A 318 -7.04 -30.72 -9.35
C GLY A 318 -8.37 -30.90 -10.05
N SER A 319 -8.97 -32.09 -9.91
CA SER A 319 -10.28 -32.43 -10.48
C SER A 319 -11.44 -31.86 -9.66
N ARG A 320 -11.20 -31.57 -8.40
CA ARG A 320 -12.16 -30.95 -7.47
C ARG A 320 -11.52 -29.79 -6.71
N LYS A 321 -12.33 -28.79 -6.35
CA LYS A 321 -11.92 -27.64 -5.56
C LYS A 321 -12.74 -27.57 -4.28
N ASN A 322 -12.08 -27.39 -3.15
CA ASN A 322 -12.73 -26.89 -1.95
C ASN A 322 -12.91 -25.37 -2.10
N VAL A 323 -14.08 -24.86 -1.75
CA VAL A 323 -14.47 -23.48 -1.98
C VAL A 323 -14.88 -22.84 -0.66
N TRP A 324 -14.42 -21.61 -0.44
CA TRP A 324 -14.80 -20.77 0.69
C TRP A 324 -15.25 -19.40 0.20
N TRP A 325 -16.05 -18.76 1.02
CA TRP A 325 -16.30 -17.33 0.97
C TRP A 325 -15.70 -16.68 2.21
N MET A 326 -14.92 -15.60 2.03
CA MET A 326 -14.38 -14.81 3.11
C MET A 326 -15.06 -13.45 3.15
N ASP A 327 -15.60 -13.04 4.28
CA ASP A 327 -16.01 -11.67 4.55
C ASP A 327 -14.74 -10.82 4.71
N ALA A 328 -14.55 -9.82 3.85
CA ALA A 328 -13.33 -9.01 3.84
C ALA A 328 -13.24 -8.05 5.03
N ALA A 329 -14.38 -7.67 5.65
CA ALA A 329 -14.41 -6.75 6.77
C ALA A 329 -13.98 -7.38 8.09
N ASN A 330 -14.21 -8.68 8.27
CA ASN A 330 -13.92 -9.37 9.53
C ASN A 330 -13.04 -10.62 9.38
N GLY A 331 -12.72 -11.02 8.14
CA GLY A 331 -11.89 -12.17 7.83
C GLY A 331 -12.55 -13.53 8.10
N GLN A 332 -13.85 -13.59 8.38
CA GLN A 332 -14.55 -14.85 8.61
C GLN A 332 -14.61 -15.67 7.31
N LEU A 333 -14.25 -16.95 7.44
CA LEU A 333 -14.28 -17.92 6.35
C LEU A 333 -15.51 -18.82 6.51
N GLU A 334 -16.28 -18.94 5.44
CA GLU A 334 -17.38 -19.88 5.32
C GLU A 334 -17.02 -20.94 4.28
N TYR A 335 -16.99 -22.21 4.67
CA TYR A 335 -16.84 -23.31 3.73
C TYR A 335 -18.12 -23.54 2.95
N ILE A 336 -18.07 -23.32 1.64
CA ILE A 336 -19.24 -23.43 0.75
C ILE A 336 -19.46 -24.88 0.27
N GLY A 337 -18.37 -25.61 0.08
CA GLY A 337 -18.43 -27.00 -0.40
C GLY A 337 -17.33 -27.38 -1.36
N ALA A 338 -17.44 -28.58 -1.92
CA ALA A 338 -16.52 -29.10 -2.94
C ALA A 338 -17.17 -29.06 -4.31
N PHE A 339 -16.50 -28.46 -5.28
CA PHE A 339 -16.97 -28.28 -6.65
C PHE A 339 -16.08 -29.06 -7.63
N ASP A 340 -16.69 -29.55 -8.72
CA ASP A 340 -15.95 -30.14 -9.82
C ASP A 340 -15.17 -29.06 -10.60
N ASN A 341 -14.15 -29.51 -11.31
CA ASN A 341 -13.30 -28.68 -12.14
C ASN A 341 -14.02 -28.20 -13.42
N LYS A 342 -14.91 -27.24 -13.29
CA LYS A 342 -15.76 -26.68 -14.35
C LYS A 342 -16.00 -25.19 -14.17
N VAL A 343 -16.68 -24.59 -15.13
CA VAL A 343 -17.24 -23.24 -14.95
C VAL A 343 -18.45 -23.32 -14.02
N ILE A 344 -18.49 -22.46 -13.03
CA ILE A 344 -19.59 -22.37 -12.07
C ILE A 344 -20.18 -20.96 -12.04
N THR A 345 -21.41 -20.85 -11.58
CA THR A 345 -21.99 -19.55 -11.16
C THR A 345 -22.09 -19.55 -9.64
N PHE A 346 -21.55 -18.49 -9.03
CA PHE A 346 -21.59 -18.28 -7.59
C PHE A 346 -22.22 -16.92 -7.30
N ALA A 347 -23.21 -16.89 -6.41
CA ALA A 347 -23.84 -15.67 -5.94
C ALA A 347 -23.64 -15.58 -4.43
N PRO A 348 -22.74 -14.68 -3.95
CA PRO A 348 -22.53 -14.50 -2.52
C PRO A 348 -23.79 -13.93 -1.87
N GLN A 349 -24.03 -14.31 -0.63
CA GLN A 349 -25.09 -13.69 0.17
C GLN A 349 -24.65 -12.28 0.55
N LYS A 350 -25.53 -11.30 0.32
CA LYS A 350 -25.30 -9.94 0.78
C LYS A 350 -25.52 -9.88 2.29
N ALA A 351 -24.68 -9.12 3.00
CA ALA A 351 -24.94 -8.81 4.39
C ALA A 351 -26.30 -8.11 4.55
N THR A 352 -26.97 -8.38 5.65
CA THR A 352 -28.25 -7.76 5.97
C THR A 352 -28.12 -6.27 6.33
N ARG A 353 -26.91 -5.81 6.63
CA ARG A 353 -26.59 -4.40 6.94
C ARG A 353 -25.20 -4.03 6.45
N GLY A 354 -25.07 -2.84 5.85
CA GLY A 354 -23.81 -2.26 5.41
C GLY A 354 -23.29 -2.77 4.07
N ILE A 355 -22.04 -2.40 3.72
CA ILE A 355 -21.35 -2.87 2.53
C ILE A 355 -20.80 -4.26 2.82
N SER A 356 -21.28 -5.23 2.07
CA SER A 356 -20.73 -6.58 2.04
C SER A 356 -19.74 -6.65 0.91
N ASP A 357 -18.50 -6.89 1.23
CA ASP A 357 -17.49 -7.27 0.25
C ASP A 357 -16.78 -8.54 0.72
N GLY A 358 -16.29 -9.31 -0.21
CA GLY A 358 -15.65 -10.56 0.18
C GLY A 358 -14.83 -11.20 -0.94
N VAL A 359 -14.26 -12.32 -0.59
CA VAL A 359 -13.37 -13.08 -1.47
C VAL A 359 -13.92 -14.48 -1.67
N PHE A 360 -14.15 -14.84 -2.92
CA PHE A 360 -14.31 -16.23 -3.34
C PHE A 360 -12.94 -16.88 -3.40
N ILE A 361 -12.79 -18.03 -2.76
CA ILE A 361 -11.54 -18.78 -2.68
C ILE A 361 -11.81 -20.21 -3.14
N ALA A 362 -11.07 -20.68 -4.13
CA ALA A 362 -11.13 -22.08 -4.55
C ALA A 362 -9.71 -22.67 -4.53
N ILE A 363 -9.55 -23.80 -3.86
CA ILE A 363 -8.28 -24.50 -3.68
C ILE A 363 -8.42 -25.93 -4.16
N ASP A 364 -7.42 -26.47 -4.85
CA ASP A 364 -7.33 -27.89 -5.18
C ASP A 364 -7.63 -28.73 -3.95
N ALA A 365 -8.62 -29.63 -4.04
CA ALA A 365 -9.10 -30.40 -2.89
C ALA A 365 -8.04 -31.32 -2.25
N SER A 366 -6.92 -31.55 -2.94
CA SER A 366 -5.75 -32.28 -2.42
C SER A 366 -4.83 -31.44 -1.53
N LYS A 367 -5.05 -30.11 -1.48
CA LYS A 367 -4.26 -29.15 -0.71
C LYS A 367 -4.96 -28.73 0.57
N ASP A 368 -4.17 -28.51 1.61
CA ASP A 368 -4.68 -28.15 2.95
C ASP A 368 -4.14 -26.78 3.41
N TYR A 369 -4.33 -25.76 2.57
CA TYR A 369 -3.94 -24.38 2.90
C TYR A 369 -4.94 -23.72 3.88
N LEU A 370 -6.23 -24.02 3.73
CA LEU A 370 -7.30 -23.54 4.60
C LEU A 370 -8.11 -24.73 5.10
N LYS A 371 -8.32 -24.80 6.41
CA LYS A 371 -9.14 -25.87 7.02
C LYS A 371 -10.63 -25.55 6.85
N LYS A 372 -11.45 -26.59 6.75
CA LYS A 372 -12.91 -26.44 6.57
C LYS A 372 -13.62 -25.82 7.78
N ASP A 373 -13.02 -25.96 8.96
CA ASP A 373 -13.47 -25.41 10.23
C ASP A 373 -12.65 -24.21 10.71
N GLN A 374 -11.78 -23.69 9.85
CA GLN A 374 -10.90 -22.58 10.19
C GLN A 374 -11.70 -21.30 10.34
N LYS A 375 -11.89 -20.84 11.58
CA LYS A 375 -12.06 -19.41 11.85
C LYS A 375 -10.69 -18.78 11.73
N MET A 376 -10.53 -17.75 10.90
CA MET A 376 -9.26 -17.00 10.84
C MET A 376 -8.97 -16.50 12.26
N ILE A 377 -7.89 -17.00 12.85
CA ILE A 377 -7.48 -16.69 14.21
C ILE A 377 -7.21 -15.19 14.28
N GLU A 378 -7.88 -14.50 15.17
CA GLU A 378 -7.43 -13.17 15.59
C GLU A 378 -5.97 -13.30 16.01
N ASP A 379 -5.10 -12.52 15.39
CA ASP A 379 -3.69 -12.48 15.75
C ASP A 379 -3.58 -11.91 17.18
N GLN A 380 -3.54 -12.81 18.16
CA GLN A 380 -3.44 -12.47 19.59
C GLN A 380 -2.09 -11.83 19.93
N SER A 381 -1.16 -11.72 18.98
CA SER A 381 0.19 -11.20 19.22
C SER A 381 0.22 -9.69 19.53
N LEU A 382 -0.83 -8.95 19.14
CA LEU A 382 -0.95 -7.52 19.42
C LEU A 382 -1.92 -7.21 20.58
N ALA A 383 -2.80 -8.12 20.98
CA ALA A 383 -3.75 -7.91 22.07
C ALA A 383 -3.14 -8.07 23.48
N GLY A 384 -1.92 -8.56 23.60
CA GLY A 384 -1.30 -8.95 24.87
C GLY A 384 -0.43 -7.91 25.56
N LYS A 385 -0.28 -6.70 25.03
CA LYS A 385 0.45 -5.63 25.72
C LYS A 385 -0.36 -4.34 25.80
N LYS A 386 -1.41 -4.34 26.63
CA LYS A 386 -1.82 -3.11 27.28
C LYS A 386 -0.64 -2.65 28.13
N ARG A 387 0.22 -1.80 27.57
CA ARG A 387 1.10 -0.99 28.41
C ARG A 387 0.22 0.10 29.01
N ASP A 388 0.15 0.11 30.34
CA ASP A 388 -0.34 1.25 31.11
C ASP A 388 0.45 2.49 30.64
N LEU A 389 -0.20 3.35 29.87
CA LEU A 389 0.31 4.67 29.52
C LEU A 389 -0.13 5.70 30.58
N ASN A 390 0.00 5.31 31.87
CA ASN A 390 -0.13 6.20 33.00
C ASN A 390 1.24 6.24 33.70
N GLU A 391 2.20 6.93 33.09
CA GLU A 391 3.33 7.59 33.75
C GLU A 391 3.94 8.63 32.80
#